data_d96c972f5248a5aab99b9e293bd8d433
#
_entry.id   d96c972f5248a5aab99b9e293bd8d433
#
_cell.length_a   1.000
_cell.length_b   1.000
_cell.length_c   1.000
_cell.angle_alpha   90.00
_cell.angle_beta   90.00
_cell.angle_gamma   90.00
#
_symmetry.space_group_name_H-M   'P 1'
#
loop_
_entity.id
_entity.type
_entity.pdbx_description
1 polymer ?
#
loop_
_entity_poly.entity_id
_entity_poly.type
_entity_poly.pdbx_seq_one_letter_code
_entity_poly.pdbx_strand_id
1 'polypeptide(L)'
;SYRVAEYSALIAKQLGWSEHEVENLRNAAYLHDIGKIGVPDTILNKPTRLTDEEFAAIKSHTVMGADILKDITLLDHLVDIARNHHERYDGKGYPDGLVGEEIPLSARIVCVADSYDAMRSRRIYRNALPDEEIRRELLDNCNTQFDPQISRMFVDMLDNGMVVIDEDNPAAQGYRDNAAIESVADKFISEVMKTMSSQEKADSVDYLTGLYMRSRGQQVIAALM
;
A
#
# COMPACT_ATOMS: atom_id res chain seq x y z
N SER A 1 2.08 -6.29 -4.59
CA SER A 1 2.15 -5.53 -3.31
C SER A 1 3.27 -5.99 -2.37
N TYR A 2 3.60 -7.34 -2.27
CA TYR A 2 4.69 -7.80 -1.38
C TYR A 2 6.00 -7.05 -1.63
N ARG A 3 6.53 -7.10 -2.85
CA ARG A 3 7.81 -6.45 -3.17
C ARG A 3 7.80 -4.94 -2.92
N VAL A 4 6.70 -4.27 -3.22
CA VAL A 4 6.54 -2.83 -2.94
C VAL A 4 6.68 -2.56 -1.44
N ALA A 5 6.06 -3.38 -0.60
CA ALA A 5 6.15 -3.25 0.85
C ALA A 5 7.59 -3.48 1.37
N GLU A 6 8.29 -4.49 0.84
CA GLU A 6 9.69 -4.75 1.22
C GLU A 6 10.63 -3.64 0.75
N TYR A 7 10.47 -3.13 -0.49
CA TYR A 7 11.25 -1.99 -0.97
C TYR A 7 11.00 -0.74 -0.12
N SER A 8 9.74 -0.47 0.22
CA SER A 8 9.37 0.65 1.10
C SER A 8 10.01 0.53 2.48
N ALA A 9 10.02 -0.68 3.06
CA ALA A 9 10.67 -0.96 4.33
C ALA A 9 12.20 -0.74 4.27
N LEU A 10 12.85 -1.16 3.18
CA LEU A 10 14.29 -0.92 2.99
C LEU A 10 14.61 0.57 2.90
N ILE A 11 13.80 1.34 2.15
CA ILE A 11 13.94 2.80 2.04
C ILE A 11 13.76 3.46 3.42
N ALA A 12 12.73 3.08 4.18
CA ALA A 12 12.47 3.64 5.51
C ALA A 12 13.61 3.34 6.50
N LYS A 13 14.17 2.12 6.47
CA LYS A 13 15.36 1.76 7.26
C LYS A 13 16.55 2.65 6.92
N GLN A 14 16.79 2.88 5.64
CA GLN A 14 17.88 3.74 5.17
C GLN A 14 17.67 5.21 5.58
N LEU A 15 16.41 5.65 5.70
CA LEU A 15 16.05 6.97 6.24
C LEU A 15 16.19 7.06 7.78
N GLY A 16 16.52 5.96 8.45
CA GLY A 16 16.71 5.91 9.90
C GLY A 16 15.44 5.78 10.73
N TRP A 17 14.34 5.30 10.12
CA TRP A 17 13.10 5.03 10.85
C TRP A 17 13.31 3.88 11.85
N SER A 18 12.59 3.93 12.95
CA SER A 18 12.58 2.85 13.94
C SER A 18 11.98 1.57 13.36
N GLU A 19 12.33 0.42 13.93
CA GLU A 19 11.77 -0.88 13.48
C GLU A 19 10.23 -0.89 13.51
N HIS A 20 9.62 -0.20 14.48
CA HIS A 20 8.17 -0.08 14.58
C HIS A 20 7.58 0.74 13.43
N GLU A 21 8.17 1.88 13.10
CA GLU A 21 7.74 2.72 11.98
C GLU A 21 7.94 2.01 10.64
N VAL A 22 9.04 1.29 10.48
CA VAL A 22 9.32 0.46 9.29
C VAL A 22 8.26 -0.62 9.13
N GLU A 23 7.87 -1.31 10.21
CA GLU A 23 6.85 -2.35 10.15
C GLU A 23 5.46 -1.77 9.85
N ASN A 24 5.11 -0.61 10.42
CA ASN A 24 3.87 0.09 10.11
C ASN A 24 3.82 0.50 8.63
N LEU A 25 4.91 1.06 8.11
CA LEU A 25 5.01 1.41 6.68
C LEU A 25 4.89 0.18 5.79
N ARG A 26 5.57 -0.93 6.14
CA ARG A 26 5.48 -2.19 5.39
C ARG A 26 4.03 -2.67 5.30
N ASN A 27 3.33 -2.73 6.43
CA ASN A 27 1.95 -3.17 6.50
C ASN A 27 1.02 -2.23 5.71
N ALA A 28 1.22 -0.94 5.80
CA ALA A 28 0.47 0.05 5.04
C ALA A 28 0.72 -0.07 3.52
N ALA A 29 1.97 -0.27 3.11
CA ALA A 29 2.34 -0.45 1.70
C ALA A 29 1.75 -1.73 1.08
N TYR A 30 1.47 -2.78 1.86
CA TYR A 30 0.72 -3.94 1.36
C TYR A 30 -0.67 -3.57 0.88
N LEU A 31 -1.30 -2.61 1.51
CA LEU A 31 -2.69 -2.22 1.29
C LEU A 31 -2.85 -1.00 0.37
N HIS A 32 -1.74 -0.45 -0.18
CA HIS A 32 -1.80 0.77 -1.00
C HIS A 32 -2.83 0.71 -2.13
N ASP A 33 -3.00 -0.46 -2.72
CA ASP A 33 -3.86 -0.74 -3.87
C ASP A 33 -5.23 -1.35 -3.51
N ILE A 34 -5.61 -1.41 -2.22
CA ILE A 34 -6.86 -2.07 -1.78
C ILE A 34 -8.10 -1.54 -2.49
N GLY A 35 -8.10 -0.27 -2.85
CA GLY A 35 -9.22 0.36 -3.56
C GLY A 35 -9.45 -0.18 -4.98
N LYS A 36 -8.51 -0.94 -5.55
CA LYS A 36 -8.71 -1.61 -6.84
C LYS A 36 -9.87 -2.60 -6.84
N ILE A 37 -10.30 -3.06 -5.65
CA ILE A 37 -11.50 -3.89 -5.50
C ILE A 37 -12.77 -3.19 -6.03
N GLY A 38 -12.79 -1.86 -6.06
CA GLY A 38 -13.90 -1.07 -6.59
C GLY A 38 -13.80 -0.76 -8.09
N VAL A 39 -12.70 -1.15 -8.75
CA VAL A 39 -12.50 -0.91 -10.19
C VAL A 39 -12.91 -2.16 -10.98
N PRO A 40 -13.75 -2.05 -12.02
CA PRO A 40 -14.19 -3.19 -12.81
C PRO A 40 -13.01 -3.98 -13.42
N ASP A 41 -13.04 -5.30 -13.34
CA ASP A 41 -12.01 -6.21 -13.89
C ASP A 41 -11.80 -6.01 -15.40
N THR A 42 -12.85 -5.65 -16.14
CA THR A 42 -12.79 -5.35 -17.57
C THR A 42 -11.91 -4.15 -17.89
N ILE A 43 -11.76 -3.22 -16.95
CA ILE A 43 -10.88 -2.06 -17.06
C ILE A 43 -9.47 -2.42 -16.59
N LEU A 44 -9.35 -3.06 -15.41
CA LEU A 44 -8.06 -3.46 -14.85
C LEU A 44 -7.26 -4.39 -15.75
N ASN A 45 -7.95 -5.33 -16.42
CA ASN A 45 -7.34 -6.33 -17.29
C ASN A 45 -7.46 -6.00 -18.79
N LYS A 46 -7.82 -4.76 -19.14
CA LYS A 46 -7.99 -4.37 -20.53
C LYS A 46 -6.69 -4.51 -21.32
N PRO A 47 -6.68 -5.28 -22.42
CA PRO A 47 -5.47 -5.52 -23.19
C PRO A 47 -5.07 -4.36 -24.12
N THR A 48 -5.85 -3.32 -24.21
CA THR A 48 -5.62 -2.16 -25.08
C THR A 48 -5.40 -0.90 -24.25
N ARG A 49 -5.04 0.18 -24.93
CA ARG A 49 -4.93 1.49 -24.25
C ARG A 49 -6.27 1.88 -23.64
N LEU A 50 -6.22 2.41 -22.42
CA LEU A 50 -7.39 2.93 -21.71
C LEU A 50 -7.88 4.22 -22.33
N THR A 51 -9.19 4.45 -22.30
CA THR A 51 -9.77 5.79 -22.55
C THR A 51 -9.54 6.68 -21.34
N ASP A 52 -9.83 7.98 -21.49
CA ASP A 52 -9.69 8.92 -20.37
C ASP A 52 -10.67 8.60 -19.23
N GLU A 53 -11.87 8.14 -19.55
CA GLU A 53 -12.89 7.71 -18.58
C GLU A 53 -12.45 6.43 -17.85
N GLU A 54 -11.91 5.45 -18.56
CA GLU A 54 -11.38 4.23 -17.95
C GLU A 54 -10.16 4.51 -17.08
N PHE A 55 -9.30 5.43 -17.51
CA PHE A 55 -8.18 5.87 -16.68
C PHE A 55 -8.64 6.63 -15.44
N ALA A 56 -9.68 7.46 -15.56
CA ALA A 56 -10.32 8.10 -14.39
C ALA A 56 -10.89 7.06 -13.41
N ALA A 57 -11.52 6.00 -13.94
CA ALA A 57 -12.01 4.90 -13.11
C ALA A 57 -10.85 4.16 -12.38
N ILE A 58 -9.70 3.96 -13.05
CA ILE A 58 -8.53 3.40 -12.35
C ILE A 58 -8.03 4.36 -11.26
N LYS A 59 -7.90 5.66 -11.56
CA LYS A 59 -7.42 6.64 -10.56
C LYS A 59 -8.28 6.68 -9.31
N SER A 60 -9.58 6.40 -9.41
CA SER A 60 -10.48 6.41 -8.25
C SER A 60 -10.11 5.37 -7.17
N HIS A 61 -9.27 4.34 -7.47
CA HIS A 61 -8.84 3.38 -6.46
C HIS A 61 -8.13 4.04 -5.28
N THR A 62 -7.44 5.16 -5.48
CA THR A 62 -6.74 5.87 -4.41
C THR A 62 -7.72 6.42 -3.38
N VAL A 63 -8.80 7.07 -3.86
CA VAL A 63 -9.86 7.61 -3.00
C VAL A 63 -10.64 6.47 -2.34
N MET A 64 -11.02 5.45 -3.12
CA MET A 64 -11.75 4.29 -2.58
C MET A 64 -10.91 3.53 -1.55
N GLY A 65 -9.60 3.37 -1.79
CA GLY A 65 -8.69 2.75 -0.82
C GLY A 65 -8.63 3.54 0.48
N ALA A 66 -8.49 4.85 0.41
CA ALA A 66 -8.51 5.72 1.57
C ALA A 66 -9.84 5.62 2.33
N ASP A 67 -10.98 5.58 1.62
CA ASP A 67 -12.30 5.44 2.23
C ASP A 67 -12.50 4.09 2.93
N ILE A 68 -11.97 3.01 2.37
CA ILE A 68 -12.01 1.67 3.00
C ILE A 68 -11.20 1.67 4.30
N LEU A 69 -10.07 2.38 4.32
CA LEU A 69 -9.09 2.31 5.40
C LEU A 69 -9.27 3.38 6.48
N LYS A 70 -10.07 4.43 6.25
CA LYS A 70 -10.18 5.62 7.14
C LYS A 70 -10.59 5.32 8.57
N ASP A 71 -11.36 4.27 8.78
CA ASP A 71 -11.85 3.88 10.11
C ASP A 71 -10.86 2.97 10.86
N ILE A 72 -9.73 2.61 10.21
CA ILE A 72 -8.68 1.78 10.77
C ILE A 72 -7.61 2.70 11.37
N THR A 73 -7.73 2.98 12.66
CA THR A 73 -6.85 3.93 13.37
C THR A 73 -5.56 3.33 13.91
N LEU A 74 -5.37 2.02 13.76
CA LEU A 74 -4.26 1.27 14.38
C LEU A 74 -2.96 1.30 13.57
N LEU A 75 -3.01 1.67 12.30
CA LEU A 75 -1.84 1.79 11.45
C LEU A 75 -1.73 3.23 10.96
N ASP A 76 -0.73 3.92 11.47
CA ASP A 76 -0.33 5.21 10.93
C ASP A 76 0.00 5.09 9.43
N HIS A 77 -0.24 6.13 8.68
CA HIS A 77 0.06 6.21 7.24
C HIS A 77 -0.79 5.38 6.29
N LEU A 78 -1.69 4.50 6.74
CA LEU A 78 -2.52 3.67 5.86
C LEU A 78 -3.32 4.50 4.85
N VAL A 79 -4.08 5.46 5.36
CA VAL A 79 -4.93 6.34 4.55
C VAL A 79 -4.08 7.19 3.62
N ASP A 80 -2.99 7.77 4.15
CA ASP A 80 -2.08 8.63 3.40
C ASP A 80 -1.45 7.89 2.22
N ILE A 81 -0.99 6.66 2.44
CA ILE A 81 -0.39 5.84 1.39
C ILE A 81 -1.43 5.44 0.35
N ALA A 82 -2.59 4.90 0.78
CA ALA A 82 -3.63 4.48 -0.14
C ALA A 82 -4.11 5.64 -1.02
N ARG A 83 -4.23 6.85 -0.45
CA ARG A 83 -4.68 8.04 -1.17
C ARG A 83 -3.60 8.63 -2.07
N ASN A 84 -2.35 8.75 -1.58
CA ASN A 84 -1.36 9.67 -2.15
C ASN A 84 -0.16 8.99 -2.83
N HIS A 85 -0.10 7.65 -2.91
CA HIS A 85 1.04 6.96 -3.53
C HIS A 85 1.19 7.21 -5.05
N HIS A 86 0.19 7.78 -5.69
CA HIS A 86 0.23 8.24 -7.08
C HIS A 86 0.34 9.76 -7.22
N GLU A 87 0.55 10.48 -6.11
CA GLU A 87 0.95 11.88 -6.21
C GLU A 87 2.36 11.98 -6.80
N ARG A 88 2.61 13.09 -7.48
CA ARG A 88 3.88 13.38 -8.11
C ARG A 88 4.50 14.60 -7.47
N TYR A 89 5.80 14.58 -7.30
CA TYR A 89 6.52 15.66 -6.65
C TYR A 89 6.31 17.01 -7.35
N ASP A 90 6.03 17.01 -8.67
CA ASP A 90 5.72 18.19 -9.48
C ASP A 90 4.25 18.64 -9.42
N GLY A 91 3.40 18.00 -8.62
CA GLY A 91 1.98 18.33 -8.46
C GLY A 91 1.08 17.86 -9.61
N LYS A 92 1.60 17.07 -10.55
CA LYS A 92 0.82 16.53 -11.67
C LYS A 92 0.29 15.13 -11.39
N GLY A 93 0.34 14.71 -10.13
CA GLY A 93 -0.19 13.45 -9.64
C GLY A 93 -1.69 13.47 -9.42
N TYR A 94 -2.17 12.49 -8.69
CA TYR A 94 -3.58 12.36 -8.30
C TYR A 94 -3.66 11.62 -6.94
N PRO A 95 -4.77 11.80 -6.18
CA PRO A 95 -6.02 12.48 -6.53
C PRO A 95 -6.03 13.99 -6.24
N ASP A 96 -5.16 14.49 -5.37
CA ASP A 96 -5.25 15.83 -4.81
C ASP A 96 -4.32 16.85 -5.49
N GLY A 97 -3.32 16.40 -6.25
CA GLY A 97 -2.34 17.25 -6.92
C GLY A 97 -1.36 17.92 -5.94
N LEU A 98 -1.00 17.24 -4.85
CA LEU A 98 -0.06 17.72 -3.85
C LEU A 98 1.34 17.91 -4.45
N VAL A 99 2.07 18.93 -3.97
CA VAL A 99 3.37 19.32 -4.52
C VAL A 99 4.47 19.12 -3.48
N GLY A 100 5.56 18.50 -3.87
CA GLY A 100 6.77 18.40 -3.05
C GLY A 100 6.52 17.72 -1.71
N GLU A 101 6.82 18.42 -0.62
CA GLU A 101 6.69 17.92 0.74
C GLU A 101 5.26 17.99 1.30
N GLU A 102 4.31 18.55 0.58
CA GLU A 102 2.88 18.41 0.90
C GLU A 102 2.43 16.94 0.79
N ILE A 103 3.12 16.15 -0.06
CA ILE A 103 2.89 14.71 -0.16
C ILE A 103 3.45 14.04 1.10
N PRO A 104 2.67 13.24 1.85
CA PRO A 104 3.17 12.51 3.01
C PRO A 104 4.44 11.70 2.67
N LEU A 105 5.43 11.72 3.55
CA LEU A 105 6.72 11.05 3.33
C LEU A 105 6.54 9.55 3.03
N SER A 106 5.62 8.90 3.74
CA SER A 106 5.24 7.49 3.52
C SER A 106 4.74 7.24 2.09
N ALA A 107 3.92 8.14 1.55
CA ALA A 107 3.42 8.06 0.18
C ALA A 107 4.53 8.29 -0.86
N ARG A 108 5.46 9.23 -0.60
CA ARG A 108 6.64 9.46 -1.45
C ARG A 108 7.56 8.23 -1.51
N ILE A 109 7.74 7.54 -0.38
CA ILE A 109 8.49 6.28 -0.30
C ILE A 109 7.82 5.20 -1.15
N VAL A 110 6.51 4.99 -0.97
CA VAL A 110 5.75 3.97 -1.71
C VAL A 110 5.72 4.29 -3.21
N CYS A 111 5.63 5.56 -3.61
CA CYS A 111 5.69 5.98 -5.01
C CYS A 111 6.98 5.50 -5.71
N VAL A 112 8.15 5.65 -5.07
CA VAL A 112 9.43 5.16 -5.61
C VAL A 112 9.45 3.64 -5.65
N ALA A 113 9.02 2.98 -4.58
CA ALA A 113 9.01 1.52 -4.46
C ALA A 113 8.08 0.86 -5.49
N ASP A 114 6.86 1.38 -5.67
CA ASP A 114 5.88 0.87 -6.64
C ASP A 114 6.36 1.09 -8.09
N SER A 115 6.90 2.27 -8.38
CA SER A 115 7.47 2.57 -9.69
C SER A 115 8.63 1.63 -10.03
N TYR A 116 9.52 1.37 -9.07
CA TYR A 116 10.62 0.42 -9.23
C TYR A 116 10.10 -1.01 -9.49
N ASP A 117 9.15 -1.48 -8.69
CA ASP A 117 8.53 -2.80 -8.89
C ASP A 117 7.86 -2.92 -10.25
N ALA A 118 7.17 -1.86 -10.66
CA ALA A 118 6.53 -1.80 -11.97
C ALA A 118 7.54 -1.86 -13.14
N MET A 119 8.70 -1.23 -13.01
CA MET A 119 9.75 -1.25 -14.02
C MET A 119 10.49 -2.58 -14.07
N ARG A 120 10.77 -3.19 -12.92
CA ARG A 120 11.45 -4.48 -12.81
C ARG A 120 10.56 -5.67 -13.18
N SER A 121 9.24 -5.52 -13.13
CA SER A 121 8.30 -6.60 -13.38
C SER A 121 7.93 -6.72 -14.85
N ARG A 122 7.85 -7.96 -15.34
CA ARG A 122 7.23 -8.24 -16.64
C ARG A 122 5.73 -8.00 -16.53
N ARG A 123 5.19 -7.10 -17.35
CA ARG A 123 3.75 -6.85 -17.48
C ARG A 123 3.24 -7.37 -18.82
N ILE A 124 1.92 -7.55 -18.95
CA ILE A 124 1.28 -8.08 -20.19
C ILE A 124 1.75 -7.32 -21.43
N TYR A 125 2.07 -6.01 -21.29
CA TYR A 125 2.41 -5.12 -22.41
C TYR A 125 3.89 -4.72 -22.47
N ARG A 126 4.70 -5.10 -21.47
CA ARG A 126 6.11 -4.67 -21.39
C ARG A 126 6.98 -5.71 -20.68
N ASN A 127 8.14 -6.01 -21.28
CA ASN A 127 9.18 -6.75 -20.56
C ASN A 127 9.73 -5.90 -19.39
N ALA A 128 10.37 -6.54 -18.42
CA ALA A 128 11.14 -5.86 -17.41
C ALA A 128 12.21 -4.97 -18.08
N LEU A 129 12.40 -3.77 -17.53
CA LEU A 129 13.47 -2.89 -18.00
C LEU A 129 14.85 -3.41 -17.51
N PRO A 130 15.92 -3.19 -18.27
CA PRO A 130 17.28 -3.39 -17.77
C PRO A 130 17.57 -2.50 -16.57
N ASP A 131 18.38 -2.99 -15.62
CA ASP A 131 18.69 -2.27 -14.38
C ASP A 131 19.25 -0.86 -14.63
N GLU A 132 20.05 -0.68 -15.68
CA GLU A 132 20.62 0.63 -16.04
C GLU A 132 19.56 1.62 -16.53
N GLU A 133 18.53 1.13 -17.23
CA GLU A 133 17.41 1.94 -17.66
C GLU A 133 16.52 2.33 -16.47
N ILE A 134 16.29 1.40 -15.53
CA ILE A 134 15.57 1.68 -14.28
C ILE A 134 16.27 2.79 -13.48
N ARG A 135 17.60 2.70 -13.30
CA ARG A 135 18.36 3.74 -12.61
C ARG A 135 18.21 5.11 -13.27
N ARG A 136 18.31 5.14 -14.59
CA ARG A 136 18.13 6.38 -15.36
C ARG A 136 16.73 6.95 -15.17
N GLU A 137 15.70 6.13 -15.29
CA GLU A 137 14.30 6.57 -15.07
C GLU A 137 14.10 7.16 -13.66
N LEU A 138 14.67 6.52 -12.62
CA LEU A 138 14.59 7.02 -11.25
C LEU A 138 15.29 8.37 -11.08
N LEU A 139 16.44 8.58 -11.72
CA LEU A 139 17.20 9.81 -11.60
C LEU A 139 16.64 10.95 -12.47
N ASP A 140 16.24 10.66 -13.71
CA ASP A 140 15.70 11.65 -14.64
C ASP A 140 14.34 12.20 -14.18
N ASN A 141 13.59 11.42 -13.41
CA ASN A 141 12.32 11.83 -12.85
C ASN A 141 12.41 12.39 -11.41
N CYS A 142 13.60 12.67 -10.90
CA CYS A 142 13.78 13.46 -9.68
C CYS A 142 13.17 14.87 -9.85
N ASN A 143 12.51 15.38 -8.80
CA ASN A 143 11.76 16.65 -8.78
C ASN A 143 10.55 16.72 -9.74
N THR A 144 10.25 15.65 -10.45
CA THR A 144 9.05 15.55 -11.29
C THR A 144 8.11 14.50 -10.74
N GLN A 145 8.37 13.23 -10.97
CA GLN A 145 7.57 12.15 -10.38
C GLN A 145 8.01 11.86 -8.95
N PHE A 146 9.32 11.84 -8.69
CA PHE A 146 9.89 11.35 -7.45
C PHE A 146 10.46 12.46 -6.58
N ASP A 147 10.37 12.24 -5.26
CA ASP A 147 11.18 12.97 -4.29
C ASP A 147 12.67 12.73 -4.62
N PRO A 148 13.44 13.81 -4.85
CA PRO A 148 14.84 13.70 -5.30
C PRO A 148 15.76 13.07 -4.24
N GLN A 149 15.46 13.23 -2.95
CA GLN A 149 16.25 12.65 -1.88
C GLN A 149 16.03 11.13 -1.83
N ILE A 150 14.77 10.71 -1.86
CA ILE A 150 14.40 9.29 -1.79
C ILE A 150 14.90 8.57 -3.04
N SER A 151 14.67 9.13 -4.22
CA SER A 151 15.04 8.49 -5.48
C SER A 151 16.54 8.29 -5.62
N ARG A 152 17.36 9.32 -5.32
CA ARG A 152 18.84 9.22 -5.36
C ARG A 152 19.36 8.21 -4.35
N MET A 153 18.85 8.28 -3.10
CA MET A 153 19.22 7.35 -2.05
C MET A 153 18.88 5.90 -2.46
N PHE A 154 17.73 5.67 -3.08
CA PHE A 154 17.34 4.34 -3.52
C PHE A 154 18.23 3.82 -4.66
N VAL A 155 18.63 4.69 -5.60
CA VAL A 155 19.62 4.33 -6.64
C VAL A 155 20.97 3.98 -6.01
N ASP A 156 21.45 4.74 -5.04
CA ASP A 156 22.68 4.42 -4.30
C ASP A 156 22.56 3.06 -3.58
N MET A 157 21.40 2.72 -3.02
CA MET A 157 21.14 1.40 -2.42
C MET A 157 21.19 0.29 -3.48
N LEU A 158 20.66 0.52 -4.68
CA LEU A 158 20.73 -0.45 -5.79
C LEU A 158 22.17 -0.69 -6.23
N ASP A 159 22.95 0.37 -6.37
CA ASP A 159 24.36 0.31 -6.79
C ASP A 159 25.27 -0.41 -5.78
N ASN A 160 24.92 -0.30 -4.50
CA ASN A 160 25.63 -1.00 -3.42
C ASN A 160 25.07 -2.41 -3.11
N GLY A 161 24.12 -2.93 -3.89
CA GLY A 161 23.54 -4.26 -3.70
C GLY A 161 22.73 -4.40 -2.40
N MET A 162 22.25 -3.30 -1.83
CA MET A 162 21.48 -3.29 -0.58
C MET A 162 20.01 -3.66 -0.77
N VAL A 163 19.52 -3.63 -2.02
CA VAL A 163 18.11 -3.93 -2.33
C VAL A 163 17.98 -5.42 -2.64
N VAL A 164 17.93 -6.22 -1.58
CA VAL A 164 17.76 -7.68 -1.66
C VAL A 164 16.42 -8.04 -1.03
N ILE A 165 15.56 -8.73 -1.78
CA ILE A 165 14.30 -9.28 -1.30
C ILE A 165 14.38 -10.80 -1.42
N ASP A 166 14.03 -11.48 -0.35
CA ASP A 166 13.81 -12.93 -0.34
C ASP A 166 12.45 -13.23 -1.00
N GLU A 167 12.49 -13.51 -2.30
CA GLU A 167 11.30 -13.87 -3.07
C GLU A 167 10.75 -15.26 -2.71
N ASP A 168 11.57 -16.11 -2.08
CA ASP A 168 11.20 -17.45 -1.64
C ASP A 168 10.65 -17.47 -0.21
N ASN A 169 10.58 -16.32 0.45
CA ASN A 169 9.98 -16.20 1.77
C ASN A 169 8.53 -16.73 1.73
N PRO A 170 8.15 -17.67 2.64
CA PRO A 170 6.77 -18.19 2.71
C PRO A 170 5.70 -17.10 2.83
N ALA A 171 6.04 -15.96 3.46
CA ALA A 171 5.17 -14.79 3.46
C ALA A 171 4.95 -14.21 2.05
N ALA A 172 5.98 -14.22 1.19
CA ALA A 172 5.87 -13.80 -0.21
C ALA A 172 4.94 -14.71 -1.01
N GLN A 173 4.93 -16.00 -0.71
CA GLN A 173 4.10 -17.00 -1.38
C GLN A 173 2.62 -16.87 -0.98
N GLY A 174 2.33 -16.66 0.30
CA GLY A 174 0.98 -16.37 0.78
C GLY A 174 0.35 -15.11 0.15
N TYR A 175 1.16 -14.13 -0.27
CA TYR A 175 0.70 -12.91 -0.95
C TYR A 175 0.51 -13.08 -2.47
N ARG A 176 1.03 -14.13 -3.08
CA ARG A 176 0.79 -14.46 -4.51
C ARG A 176 -0.56 -15.13 -4.75
N ASP A 177 -1.01 -15.89 -3.78
CA ASP A 177 -2.33 -16.51 -3.78
C ASP A 177 -3.26 -15.63 -2.93
N ASN A 178 -4.45 -15.27 -3.37
CA ASN A 178 -5.41 -14.40 -2.67
C ASN A 178 -5.60 -14.68 -1.16
N ALA A 179 -5.10 -15.81 -0.67
CA ALA A 179 -4.92 -16.15 0.74
C ALA A 179 -4.11 -15.12 1.56
N ALA A 180 -3.33 -14.26 0.91
CA ALA A 180 -2.54 -13.24 1.58
C ALA A 180 -3.38 -12.05 2.06
N ILE A 181 -4.40 -11.66 1.31
CA ILE A 181 -5.34 -10.64 1.75
C ILE A 181 -6.10 -11.16 2.97
N GLU A 182 -6.51 -12.43 2.96
CA GLU A 182 -7.11 -13.10 4.12
C GLU A 182 -6.14 -13.18 5.30
N SER A 183 -4.88 -13.51 5.09
CA SER A 183 -3.88 -13.60 6.16
C SER A 183 -3.50 -12.25 6.77
N VAL A 184 -3.43 -11.16 5.97
CA VAL A 184 -3.24 -9.79 6.49
C VAL A 184 -4.50 -9.32 7.20
N ALA A 185 -5.68 -9.57 6.63
CA ALA A 185 -6.94 -9.28 7.27
C ALA A 185 -7.09 -10.07 8.59
N ASP A 186 -6.73 -11.35 8.61
CA ASP A 186 -6.80 -12.18 9.82
C ASP A 186 -5.76 -11.78 10.87
N LYS A 187 -4.52 -11.48 10.48
CA LYS A 187 -3.52 -10.93 11.39
C LYS A 187 -3.94 -9.56 11.90
N PHE A 188 -4.44 -8.72 11.02
CA PHE A 188 -4.94 -7.40 11.34
C PHE A 188 -6.16 -7.49 12.28
N ILE A 189 -7.16 -8.30 11.94
CA ILE A 189 -8.33 -8.56 12.80
C ILE A 189 -7.90 -9.17 14.12
N SER A 190 -6.92 -10.06 14.15
CA SER A 190 -6.37 -10.67 15.36
C SER A 190 -5.63 -9.66 16.24
N GLU A 191 -4.88 -8.71 15.64
CA GLU A 191 -4.17 -7.64 16.35
C GLU A 191 -5.15 -6.60 16.88
N VAL A 192 -6.13 -6.20 16.06
CA VAL A 192 -7.27 -5.35 16.47
C VAL A 192 -8.02 -5.98 17.64
N MET A 193 -8.38 -7.26 17.53
CA MET A 193 -9.05 -7.99 18.59
C MET A 193 -8.23 -8.11 19.88
N LYS A 194 -6.89 -8.27 19.76
CA LYS A 194 -5.97 -8.25 20.91
C LYS A 194 -5.95 -6.90 21.62
N THR A 195 -5.84 -5.82 20.83
CA THR A 195 -5.78 -4.45 21.37
C THR A 195 -7.11 -4.07 22.02
N MET A 196 -8.23 -4.44 21.38
CA MET A 196 -9.57 -4.20 21.91
C MET A 196 -9.84 -5.04 23.17
N SER A 197 -9.39 -6.30 23.23
CA SER A 197 -9.58 -7.14 24.43
C SER A 197 -8.79 -6.66 25.64
N SER A 198 -7.73 -5.89 25.44
CA SER A 198 -6.99 -5.26 26.54
C SER A 198 -7.64 -3.96 27.06
N GLN A 199 -8.49 -3.32 26.28
CA GLN A 199 -9.25 -2.11 26.65
C GLN A 199 -10.70 -2.39 27.07
N GLU A 200 -11.27 -3.54 26.70
CA GLU A 200 -12.67 -3.87 26.91
C GLU A 200 -12.97 -4.62 28.21
N LYS A 201 -12.77 -3.98 29.32
CA LYS A 201 -13.55 -4.37 30.52
C LYS A 201 -14.82 -3.53 30.70
N ALA A 202 -15.18 -2.63 29.81
CA ALA A 202 -16.22 -1.65 30.08
C ALA A 202 -17.43 -1.61 29.12
N ASP A 203 -17.35 -1.99 27.85
CA ASP A 203 -18.50 -1.78 26.96
C ASP A 203 -18.86 -2.99 26.08
N SER A 204 -20.17 -3.23 25.96
CA SER A 204 -20.79 -4.41 25.36
C SER A 204 -21.09 -4.30 23.86
N VAL A 205 -20.50 -3.31 23.16
CA VAL A 205 -20.76 -3.05 21.74
C VAL A 205 -19.45 -2.98 20.96
N ASP A 206 -19.38 -3.67 19.83
CA ASP A 206 -18.28 -3.59 18.91
C ASP A 206 -18.28 -2.22 18.19
N TYR A 207 -17.30 -1.39 18.48
CA TYR A 207 -17.16 -0.04 17.94
C TYR A 207 -16.90 0.00 16.43
N LEU A 208 -16.32 -1.06 15.85
CA LEU A 208 -16.00 -1.13 14.43
C LEU A 208 -17.23 -1.39 13.55
N THR A 209 -18.15 -2.19 14.04
CA THR A 209 -19.31 -2.62 13.24
C THR A 209 -20.62 -2.08 13.79
N GLY A 210 -20.62 -1.49 14.99
CA GLY A 210 -21.83 -1.11 15.71
C GLY A 210 -22.69 -2.31 16.11
N LEU A 211 -22.14 -3.53 15.99
CA LEU A 211 -22.81 -4.77 16.32
C LEU A 211 -22.48 -5.19 17.76
N TYR A 212 -23.39 -5.97 18.35
CA TYR A 212 -23.16 -6.55 19.69
C TYR A 212 -22.00 -7.53 19.69
N MET A 213 -21.20 -7.51 20.77
CA MET A 213 -20.13 -8.46 20.99
C MET A 213 -20.58 -9.89 20.74
N ARG A 214 -19.66 -10.75 20.29
CA ARG A 214 -19.94 -12.13 19.82
C ARG A 214 -20.85 -12.94 20.75
N SER A 215 -20.69 -12.79 22.07
CA SER A 215 -21.53 -13.47 23.07
C SER A 215 -22.99 -12.97 23.05
N ARG A 216 -23.22 -11.71 22.72
CA ARG A 216 -24.55 -11.11 22.64
C ARG A 216 -25.12 -11.19 21.22
N GLY A 217 -24.26 -11.15 20.19
CA GLY A 217 -24.64 -11.40 18.80
C GLY A 217 -25.22 -12.80 18.61
N GLN A 218 -24.66 -13.83 19.27
CA GLN A 218 -25.19 -15.17 19.26
C GLN A 218 -26.58 -15.28 19.93
N GLN A 219 -26.81 -14.50 21.00
CA GLN A 219 -28.12 -14.44 21.66
C GLN A 219 -29.18 -13.74 20.80
N VAL A 220 -28.77 -12.66 20.06
CA VAL A 220 -29.67 -11.95 19.13
C VAL A 220 -30.01 -12.81 17.93
N ILE A 221 -29.04 -13.53 17.37
CA ILE A 221 -29.29 -14.48 16.26
C ILE A 221 -30.20 -15.62 16.71
N ALA A 222 -29.99 -16.17 17.90
CA ALA A 222 -30.83 -17.21 18.45
C ALA A 222 -32.26 -16.76 18.78
N ALA A 223 -32.48 -15.47 18.99
CA ALA A 223 -33.82 -14.90 19.22
C ALA A 223 -34.58 -14.53 17.92
N LEU A 224 -33.84 -14.50 16.78
CA LEU A 224 -34.40 -14.22 15.45
C LEU A 224 -34.70 -15.50 14.62
N MET A 225 -34.30 -16.65 15.13
CA MET A 225 -34.60 -17.97 14.55
C MET A 225 -35.74 -18.67 15.32
#